data_aaf37c4ccbcff0b63a69410dcb62509e
#
_entry.id   aaf37c4ccbcff0b63a69410dcb62509e
#
_cell.length_a   1.000
_cell.length_b   1.000
_cell.length_c   1.000
_cell.angle_alpha   90.00
_cell.angle_beta   90.00
_cell.angle_gamma   90.00
#
_symmetry.space_group_name_H-M   'P 1'
#
loop_
_entity.id
_entity.type
_entity.pdbx_description
1 polymer ?
#
loop_
_entity_poly.entity_id
_entity_poly.type
_entity_poly.pdbx_seq_one_letter_code
_entity_poly.pdbx_strand_id
1 'polypeptide(L)'
;MKEISREWLKKAKDDLDVIKEIKNKKHLTNMVAFHAQQAIEKSLKAIIDEFDLGFVKIHQIERLLEIVNKHVEANIDHEIVQILDSLYIESRYPVDIGLLPDYFPKLTTHH
;
A
#
# COMPACT_ATOMS: atom_id res chain seq x y z
N MET A 1 -20.72 -10.26 5.41
CA MET A 1 -19.28 -9.95 5.47
C MET A 1 -18.81 -10.12 6.91
N LYS A 2 -17.65 -10.73 7.06
CA LYS A 2 -17.06 -10.95 8.37
C LYS A 2 -16.67 -9.63 9.05
N GLU A 3 -16.69 -9.64 10.36
CA GLU A 3 -16.30 -8.48 11.15
C GLU A 3 -14.86 -8.03 10.83
N ILE A 4 -13.92 -8.97 10.76
CA ILE A 4 -12.53 -8.64 10.49
C ILE A 4 -12.38 -8.01 9.10
N SER A 5 -13.11 -8.51 8.11
CA SER A 5 -13.06 -7.95 6.76
C SER A 5 -13.57 -6.52 6.74
N ARG A 6 -14.64 -6.26 7.47
CA ARG A 6 -15.22 -4.93 7.60
C ARG A 6 -14.24 -3.96 8.24
N GLU A 7 -13.52 -4.45 9.26
CA GLU A 7 -12.51 -3.61 9.94
C GLU A 7 -11.36 -3.24 9.01
N TRP A 8 -10.90 -4.19 8.17
CA TRP A 8 -9.87 -3.88 7.18
C TRP A 8 -10.34 -2.81 6.20
N LEU A 9 -11.57 -2.94 5.71
CA LEU A 9 -12.12 -1.97 4.76
C LEU A 9 -12.28 -0.59 5.39
N LYS A 10 -12.66 -0.56 6.66
CA LYS A 10 -12.78 0.69 7.39
C LYS A 10 -11.43 1.40 7.50
N LYS A 11 -10.38 0.64 7.82
CA LYS A 11 -9.02 1.19 7.89
C LYS A 11 -8.51 1.64 6.53
N ALA A 12 -8.85 0.90 5.48
CA ALA A 12 -8.51 1.31 4.12
C ALA A 12 -9.18 2.64 3.76
N LYS A 13 -10.43 2.79 4.16
CA LYS A 13 -11.14 4.03 3.92
C LYS A 13 -10.51 5.20 4.66
N ASP A 14 -10.04 4.98 5.89
CA ASP A 14 -9.33 6.01 6.64
C ASP A 14 -8.09 6.49 5.87
N ASP A 15 -7.34 5.57 5.27
CA ASP A 15 -6.20 5.95 4.45
C ASP A 15 -6.61 6.80 3.26
N LEU A 16 -7.73 6.46 2.61
CA LEU A 16 -8.23 7.26 1.50
C LEU A 16 -8.66 8.65 1.95
N ASP A 17 -9.24 8.76 3.14
CA ASP A 17 -9.64 10.04 3.70
C ASP A 17 -8.43 10.94 3.97
N VAL A 18 -7.33 10.34 4.47
CA VAL A 18 -6.08 11.09 4.65
C VAL A 18 -5.60 11.62 3.30
N ILE A 19 -5.62 10.78 2.26
CA ILE A 19 -5.18 11.19 0.93
C ILE A 19 -5.98 12.40 0.45
N LYS A 20 -7.28 12.40 0.66
CA LYS A 20 -8.13 13.53 0.26
C LYS A 20 -7.68 14.83 0.91
N GLU A 21 -7.23 14.77 2.16
CA GLU A 21 -6.81 15.96 2.90
C GLU A 21 -5.45 16.48 2.45
N ILE A 22 -4.56 15.60 2.01
CA ILE A 22 -3.17 16.00 1.75
C ILE A 22 -2.75 15.98 0.29
N LYS A 23 -3.61 15.48 -0.62
CA LYS A 23 -3.21 15.25 -2.01
C LYS A 23 -2.74 16.49 -2.76
N ASN A 24 -3.16 17.67 -2.34
CA ASN A 24 -2.78 18.91 -2.98
C ASN A 24 -1.58 19.59 -2.33
N LYS A 25 -0.99 18.97 -1.32
CA LYS A 25 0.17 19.50 -0.60
C LYS A 25 1.43 18.81 -1.12
N LYS A 26 2.18 19.53 -1.96
CA LYS A 26 3.34 18.94 -2.64
C LYS A 26 4.38 18.35 -1.70
N HIS A 27 4.57 18.96 -0.54
CA HIS A 27 5.54 18.44 0.42
C HIS A 27 5.11 17.14 1.10
N LEU A 28 3.87 16.70 0.87
CA LEU A 28 3.34 15.46 1.44
C LEU A 28 3.14 14.36 0.41
N THR A 29 3.77 14.49 -0.76
CA THR A 29 3.63 13.49 -1.83
C THR A 29 3.99 12.08 -1.36
N ASN A 30 5.06 11.94 -0.57
CA ASN A 30 5.43 10.62 -0.05
C ASN A 30 4.38 10.05 0.89
N MET A 31 3.70 10.90 1.63
CA MET A 31 2.63 10.45 2.52
C MET A 31 1.39 10.01 1.72
N VAL A 32 1.11 10.69 0.62
CA VAL A 32 0.04 10.25 -0.28
C VAL A 32 0.34 8.84 -0.79
N ALA A 33 1.56 8.61 -1.26
CA ALA A 33 1.96 7.29 -1.75
C ALA A 33 1.90 6.23 -0.65
N PHE A 34 2.35 6.57 0.55
CA PHE A 34 2.30 5.66 1.69
C PHE A 34 0.86 5.23 2.00
N HIS A 35 -0.05 6.20 2.09
CA HIS A 35 -1.44 5.89 2.41
C HIS A 35 -2.15 5.16 1.27
N ALA A 36 -1.77 5.42 0.02
CA ALA A 36 -2.30 4.67 -1.12
C ALA A 36 -1.90 3.20 -1.02
N GLN A 37 -0.62 2.94 -0.72
CA GLN A 37 -0.14 1.58 -0.53
C GLN A 37 -0.88 0.89 0.63
N GLN A 38 -1.07 1.61 1.74
CA GLN A 38 -1.79 1.07 2.89
C GLN A 38 -3.24 0.74 2.56
N ALA A 39 -3.91 1.60 1.79
CA ALA A 39 -5.29 1.36 1.41
C ALA A 39 -5.42 0.09 0.57
N ILE A 40 -4.51 -0.11 -0.38
CA ILE A 40 -4.51 -1.31 -1.22
C ILE A 40 -4.20 -2.54 -0.38
N GLU A 41 -3.18 -2.48 0.45
CA GLU A 41 -2.81 -3.60 1.32
C GLU A 41 -3.99 -4.05 2.19
N LYS A 42 -4.64 -3.10 2.83
CA LYS A 42 -5.76 -3.39 3.73
C LYS A 42 -6.97 -3.93 2.98
N SER A 43 -7.22 -3.42 1.77
CA SER A 43 -8.29 -3.94 0.94
C SER A 43 -8.04 -5.40 0.54
N LEU A 44 -6.80 -5.73 0.19
CA LEU A 44 -6.45 -7.11 -0.14
C LEU A 44 -6.55 -8.02 1.09
N LYS A 45 -6.16 -7.53 2.25
CA LYS A 45 -6.30 -8.30 3.50
C LYS A 45 -7.77 -8.55 3.84
N ALA A 46 -8.64 -7.59 3.52
CA ALA A 46 -10.07 -7.79 3.69
C ALA A 46 -10.57 -8.98 2.87
N ILE A 47 -10.11 -9.09 1.63
CA ILE A 47 -10.49 -10.20 0.76
C ILE A 47 -9.94 -11.53 1.32
N ILE A 48 -8.68 -11.52 1.74
CA ILE A 48 -8.04 -12.71 2.29
C ILE A 48 -8.80 -13.22 3.50
N ASP A 49 -9.19 -12.34 4.40
CA ASP A 49 -9.93 -12.73 5.59
C ASP A 49 -11.37 -13.14 5.26
N GLU A 50 -12.01 -12.44 4.33
CA GLU A 50 -13.39 -12.74 3.95
C GLU A 50 -13.53 -14.15 3.39
N PHE A 51 -12.57 -14.58 2.58
CA PHE A 51 -12.62 -15.88 1.91
C PHE A 51 -11.70 -16.92 2.54
N ASP A 52 -11.18 -16.66 3.73
CA ASP A 52 -10.33 -17.60 4.47
C ASP A 52 -9.14 -18.10 3.65
N LEU A 53 -8.43 -17.17 3.02
CA LEU A 53 -7.31 -17.52 2.14
C LEU A 53 -6.00 -17.75 2.90
N GLY A 54 -6.02 -17.64 4.23
CA GLY A 54 -4.87 -17.92 5.06
C GLY A 54 -4.56 -16.76 6.01
N PHE A 55 -3.62 -17.01 6.92
CA PHE A 55 -3.13 -15.97 7.83
C PHE A 55 -1.87 -15.36 7.22
N VAL A 56 -1.89 -14.06 6.99
CA VAL A 56 -0.81 -13.39 6.25
C VAL A 56 -0.24 -12.24 7.06
N LYS A 57 1.05 -12.33 7.37
CA LYS A 57 1.81 -11.24 8.00
C LYS A 57 2.67 -10.50 6.97
N ILE A 58 2.22 -10.48 5.73
CA ILE A 58 2.95 -9.89 4.62
C ILE A 58 2.38 -8.50 4.35
N HIS A 59 3.26 -7.56 4.04
CA HIS A 59 2.87 -6.19 3.74
C HIS A 59 3.09 -5.81 2.28
N GLN A 60 3.71 -6.71 1.50
CA GLN A 60 3.96 -6.45 0.09
C GLN A 60 2.71 -6.72 -0.74
N ILE A 61 2.29 -5.71 -1.49
CA ILE A 61 1.09 -5.80 -2.33
C ILE A 61 1.22 -6.94 -3.34
N GLU A 62 2.41 -7.10 -3.94
CA GLU A 62 2.64 -8.15 -4.92
C GLU A 62 2.30 -9.54 -4.37
N ARG A 63 2.76 -9.84 -3.16
CA ARG A 63 2.50 -11.14 -2.54
C ARG A 63 1.03 -11.30 -2.15
N LEU A 64 0.42 -10.24 -1.65
CA LEU A 64 -0.99 -10.26 -1.31
C LEU A 64 -1.85 -10.49 -2.55
N LEU A 65 -1.49 -9.84 -3.66
CA LEU A 65 -2.17 -10.03 -4.93
C LEU A 65 -2.08 -11.45 -5.43
N GLU A 66 -0.91 -12.09 -5.29
CA GLU A 66 -0.75 -13.50 -5.69
C GLU A 66 -1.74 -14.38 -4.96
N ILE A 67 -1.91 -14.16 -3.66
CA ILE A 67 -2.85 -14.94 -2.85
C ILE A 67 -4.29 -14.68 -3.30
N VAL A 68 -4.66 -13.42 -3.46
CA VAL A 68 -6.01 -13.03 -3.83
C VAL A 68 -6.38 -13.51 -5.22
N ASN A 69 -5.45 -13.43 -6.18
CA ASN A 69 -5.71 -13.79 -7.57
C ASN A 69 -5.96 -15.28 -7.79
N LYS A 70 -5.68 -16.12 -6.80
CA LYS A 70 -6.05 -17.52 -6.87
C LYS A 70 -7.56 -17.73 -6.72
N HIS A 71 -8.28 -16.74 -6.24
CA HIS A 71 -9.69 -16.85 -5.92
C HIS A 71 -10.56 -15.82 -6.60
N VAL A 72 -10.06 -14.60 -6.76
CA VAL A 72 -10.79 -13.53 -7.44
C VAL A 72 -9.83 -12.82 -8.37
N GLU A 73 -10.35 -12.28 -9.46
CA GLU A 73 -9.52 -11.53 -10.39
C GLU A 73 -9.32 -10.11 -9.85
N ALA A 74 -8.09 -9.80 -9.50
CA ALA A 74 -7.71 -8.48 -9.03
C ALA A 74 -6.49 -8.03 -9.83
N ASN A 75 -6.69 -7.08 -10.72
CA ASN A 75 -5.64 -6.62 -11.62
C ASN A 75 -5.16 -5.24 -11.23
N ILE A 76 -3.90 -5.17 -10.80
CA ILE A 76 -3.23 -3.90 -10.56
C ILE A 76 -1.96 -3.95 -11.40
N ASP A 77 -1.66 -2.85 -12.07
CA ASP A 77 -0.46 -2.74 -12.89
C ASP A 77 0.78 -3.10 -12.06
N HIS A 78 1.58 -4.02 -12.58
CA HIS A 78 2.75 -4.52 -11.88
C HIS A 78 3.77 -3.42 -11.55
N GLU A 79 3.96 -2.47 -12.46
CA GLU A 79 4.84 -1.34 -12.21
C GLU A 79 4.36 -0.49 -11.04
N ILE A 80 3.05 -0.27 -10.98
CA ILE A 80 2.46 0.50 -9.88
C ILE A 80 2.67 -0.23 -8.57
N VAL A 81 2.47 -1.54 -8.54
CA VAL A 81 2.68 -2.35 -7.34
C VAL A 81 4.12 -2.21 -6.85
N GLN A 82 5.08 -2.31 -7.76
CA GLN A 82 6.48 -2.20 -7.39
C GLN A 82 6.83 -0.82 -6.84
N ILE A 83 6.28 0.22 -7.46
CA ILE A 83 6.51 1.58 -6.98
C ILE A 83 5.92 1.77 -5.58
N LEU A 84 4.70 1.31 -5.36
CA LEU A 84 4.05 1.46 -4.07
C LEU A 84 4.77 0.69 -2.97
N ASP A 85 5.21 -0.53 -3.26
CA ASP A 85 5.96 -1.33 -2.28
C ASP A 85 7.29 -0.67 -1.96
N SER A 86 7.95 -0.09 -2.95
CA SER A 86 9.20 0.63 -2.75
C SER A 86 9.00 1.87 -1.89
N LEU A 87 7.94 2.61 -2.15
CA LEU A 87 7.63 3.82 -1.36
C LEU A 87 7.24 3.47 0.07
N TYR A 88 6.61 2.32 0.29
CA TYR A 88 6.32 1.86 1.64
C TYR A 88 7.63 1.66 2.42
N ILE A 89 8.62 1.05 1.79
CA ILE A 89 9.93 0.86 2.42
C ILE A 89 10.57 2.21 2.72
N GLU A 90 10.55 3.12 1.75
CA GLU A 90 11.12 4.46 1.92
C GLU A 90 10.48 5.20 3.08
N SER A 91 9.16 5.14 3.21
CA SER A 91 8.45 5.87 4.26
C SER A 91 8.77 5.38 5.67
N ARG A 92 9.37 4.20 5.80
CA ARG A 92 9.73 3.62 7.09
C ARG A 92 11.14 3.96 7.54
N TYR A 93 11.95 4.56 6.67
CA TYR A 93 13.35 4.85 6.97
C TYR A 93 13.65 6.32 6.72
N PRO A 94 14.53 6.93 7.52
CA PRO A 94 14.98 8.29 7.24
C PRO A 94 15.68 8.35 5.89
N VAL A 95 15.38 9.38 5.11
CA VAL A 95 15.92 9.51 3.76
C VAL A 95 17.43 9.66 3.75
N ASP A 96 17.98 10.34 4.75
CA ASP A 96 19.39 10.70 4.80
C ASP A 96 20.32 9.61 5.25
N ILE A 97 19.82 8.42 5.58
CA ILE A 97 20.70 7.33 6.03
C ILE A 97 21.30 6.53 4.87
N GLY A 98 20.88 6.84 3.64
CA GLY A 98 21.47 6.20 2.47
C GLY A 98 21.14 4.75 2.27
N LEU A 99 20.09 4.25 2.90
CA LEU A 99 19.66 2.86 2.75
C LEU A 99 18.63 2.65 1.66
N LEU A 100 18.20 3.70 1.01
CA LEU A 100 17.17 3.62 -0.02
C LEU A 100 17.78 3.30 -1.38
N PRO A 101 17.07 2.55 -2.22
CA PRO A 101 17.52 2.30 -3.60
C PRO A 101 17.71 3.60 -4.37
N ASP A 102 18.63 3.58 -5.31
CA ASP A 102 19.01 4.77 -6.08
C ASP A 102 17.85 5.41 -6.83
N TYR A 103 16.85 4.63 -7.22
CA TYR A 103 15.74 5.21 -7.98
C TYR A 103 14.78 6.04 -7.12
N PHE A 104 14.86 5.97 -5.81
CA PHE A 104 14.02 6.77 -4.93
C PHE A 104 14.21 8.28 -5.10
N PRO A 105 15.41 8.78 -5.32
CA PRO A 105 15.58 10.21 -5.53
C PRO A 105 14.67 10.76 -6.63
N LYS A 106 14.35 9.93 -7.62
CA LYS A 106 13.46 10.33 -8.72
C LYS A 106 12.00 10.40 -8.27
N LEU A 107 11.65 9.67 -7.23
CA LEU A 107 10.29 9.64 -6.70
C LEU A 107 10.08 10.66 -5.62
N THR A 108 11.11 10.98 -4.85
CA THR A 108 11.01 11.89 -3.73
C THR A 108 11.07 13.35 -4.14
N THR A 109 11.46 13.63 -5.36
CA THR A 109 11.48 14.98 -5.95
C THR A 109 12.41 15.99 -5.29
N HIS A 110 13.27 15.55 -4.43
CA HIS A 110 14.24 16.47 -3.83
C HIS A 110 15.49 16.63 -4.69
N HIS A 111 15.42 16.05 -5.84
CA HIS A 111 16.51 16.12 -6.80
C HIS A 111 16.08 16.83 -8.03
#